data_83dc6d22e28ff689f0583491f9d22a61
#
_entry.id   83dc6d22e28ff689f0583491f9d22a61
#
_cell.length_a   1.000
_cell.length_b   1.000
_cell.length_c   1.000
_cell.angle_alpha   90.00
_cell.angle_beta   90.00
_cell.angle_gamma   90.00
#
_symmetry.space_group_name_H-M   'P 1'
#
loop_
_entity.id
_entity.type
_entity.pdbx_description
1 polymer ?
#
loop_
_entity_poly.entity_id
_entity_poly.type
_entity_poly.pdbx_seq_one_letter_code
_entity_poly.pdbx_strand_id
1 'polypeptide(L)'
;GYLVFTDQINDNINLIRWHGLTPYNTITPASWDTPVVFRHPSSIADGQTADLSGHLLTAETTGRRVSITRHDGKVETLAGFYDGKPLNSPNDLVVKSDGSVWFTDPSYGSLQFPQEAYLPNNVYRWDPETKKLTVVTGDLQMPNGIAFSPDEKTLYIIDSGAIQAPRTYYYDKPHTIYAFDVSADGKSVSNQREFAVVSPGFPDGMRLDAKGNVYSGALDGIHVFNPKGKLIGKIQLPKQTANLTFGGRDNNILFICSSDSVWAIKLNTTGAKPVPQIDR
;
A
#
# COMPACT_ATOMS: atom_id res chain seq x y z
N GLY A 1 -13.26 -6.42 -15.49
CA GLY A 1 -12.03 -5.79 -15.00
C GLY A 1 -11.00 -6.80 -14.56
N TYR A 2 -9.82 -6.33 -14.23
CA TYR A 2 -8.74 -7.15 -13.70
C TYR A 2 -8.27 -6.59 -12.37
N LEU A 3 -7.89 -7.47 -11.45
CA LEU A 3 -7.16 -7.14 -10.23
C LEU A 3 -5.76 -7.72 -10.34
N VAL A 4 -4.76 -6.90 -10.02
CA VAL A 4 -3.36 -7.33 -9.87
C VAL A 4 -3.07 -7.38 -8.37
N PHE A 5 -2.45 -8.44 -7.90
CA PHE A 5 -2.08 -8.63 -6.50
C PHE A 5 -0.81 -9.46 -6.35
N THR A 6 -0.13 -9.30 -5.22
CA THR A 6 1.09 -10.04 -4.90
C THR A 6 0.78 -11.34 -4.15
N ASP A 7 1.56 -12.37 -4.45
CA ASP A 7 1.68 -13.60 -3.67
C ASP A 7 3.15 -13.74 -3.28
N GLN A 8 3.48 -13.20 -2.11
CA GLN A 8 4.87 -13.14 -1.63
C GLN A 8 5.46 -14.54 -1.40
N ILE A 9 4.66 -15.49 -0.93
CA ILE A 9 5.12 -16.86 -0.63
C ILE A 9 5.62 -17.55 -1.90
N ASN A 10 4.93 -17.35 -3.03
CA ASN A 10 5.28 -17.94 -4.31
C ASN A 10 6.11 -17.00 -5.20
N ASP A 11 6.51 -15.84 -4.70
CA ASP A 11 7.27 -14.81 -5.43
C ASP A 11 6.60 -14.39 -6.75
N ASN A 12 5.26 -14.24 -6.72
CA ASN A 12 4.47 -13.93 -7.90
C ASN A 12 3.77 -12.56 -7.77
N ILE A 13 3.59 -11.91 -8.93
CA ILE A 13 2.50 -10.97 -9.16
C ILE A 13 1.45 -11.73 -9.96
N ASN A 14 0.23 -11.75 -9.47
CA ASN A 14 -0.88 -12.45 -10.07
C ASN A 14 -1.88 -11.47 -10.68
N LEU A 15 -2.54 -11.90 -11.75
CA LEU A 15 -3.65 -11.23 -12.39
C LEU A 15 -4.89 -12.11 -12.30
N ILE A 16 -6.01 -11.55 -11.86
CA ILE A 16 -7.28 -12.25 -11.82
C ILE A 16 -8.34 -11.42 -12.54
N ARG A 17 -9.16 -12.07 -13.37
CA ARG A 17 -10.30 -11.42 -13.99
C ARG A 17 -11.49 -11.42 -13.02
N TRP A 18 -12.06 -10.24 -12.84
CA TRP A 18 -13.21 -10.04 -11.98
C TRP A 18 -14.49 -9.87 -12.82
N HIS A 19 -15.53 -10.66 -12.51
CA HIS A 19 -16.78 -10.71 -13.25
C HIS A 19 -17.93 -9.97 -12.56
N GLY A 20 -17.72 -9.41 -11.40
CA GLY A 20 -18.73 -8.70 -10.61
C GLY A 20 -19.05 -9.42 -9.30
N LEU A 21 -19.80 -8.73 -8.46
CA LEU A 21 -20.34 -9.32 -7.22
C LEU A 21 -21.58 -10.15 -7.55
N THR A 22 -21.77 -11.23 -6.80
CA THR A 22 -23.05 -11.94 -6.80
C THR A 22 -24.15 -11.04 -6.24
N PRO A 23 -25.45 -11.28 -6.57
CA PRO A 23 -26.55 -10.36 -6.25
C PRO A 23 -26.75 -10.01 -4.77
N TYR A 24 -26.08 -10.69 -3.87
CA TYR A 24 -26.32 -10.59 -2.41
C TYR A 24 -25.31 -9.75 -1.63
N ASN A 25 -24.48 -8.93 -2.25
CA ASN A 25 -23.47 -8.10 -1.56
C ASN A 25 -22.60 -8.87 -0.56
N THR A 26 -22.50 -10.17 -0.72
CA THR A 26 -21.67 -11.00 0.15
C THR A 26 -20.23 -10.95 -0.30
N ILE A 27 -19.34 -10.79 0.68
CA ILE A 27 -17.91 -11.05 0.51
C ILE A 27 -17.77 -12.49 0.04
N THR A 28 -17.54 -12.72 -1.26
CA THR A 28 -17.38 -14.09 -1.76
C THR A 28 -16.15 -14.25 -2.63
N PRO A 29 -15.42 -15.36 -2.48
CA PRO A 29 -14.41 -15.77 -3.43
C PRO A 29 -14.97 -16.20 -4.79
N ALA A 30 -16.29 -16.37 -4.89
CA ALA A 30 -16.96 -17.23 -5.88
C ALA A 30 -17.14 -16.66 -7.31
N SER A 31 -16.72 -15.41 -7.58
CA SER A 31 -16.88 -14.80 -8.92
C SER A 31 -15.56 -14.50 -9.63
N TRP A 32 -14.51 -15.20 -9.25
CA TRP A 32 -13.18 -15.00 -9.79
C TRP A 32 -12.79 -16.14 -10.75
N ASP A 33 -12.08 -15.78 -11.82
CA ASP A 33 -11.35 -16.77 -12.60
C ASP A 33 -10.17 -17.34 -11.77
N THR A 34 -9.55 -18.38 -12.23
CA THR A 34 -8.28 -18.83 -11.66
C THR A 34 -7.22 -17.76 -11.91
N PRO A 35 -6.48 -17.32 -10.88
CA PRO A 35 -5.40 -16.37 -11.06
C PRO A 35 -4.36 -16.87 -12.05
N VAL A 36 -3.86 -15.97 -12.88
CA VAL A 36 -2.72 -16.25 -13.77
C VAL A 36 -1.51 -15.48 -13.29
N VAL A 37 -0.33 -16.09 -13.38
CA VAL A 37 0.92 -15.42 -13.05
C VAL A 37 1.18 -14.33 -14.08
N PHE A 38 1.18 -13.08 -13.63
CA PHE A 38 1.51 -11.91 -14.44
C PHE A 38 3.02 -11.70 -14.52
N ARG A 39 3.72 -11.92 -13.40
CA ARG A 39 5.18 -11.79 -13.31
C ARG A 39 5.76 -12.77 -12.29
N HIS A 40 6.81 -13.49 -12.70
CA HIS A 40 7.64 -14.36 -11.85
C HIS A 40 9.09 -14.37 -12.39
N PRO A 41 10.14 -14.28 -11.57
CA PRO A 41 10.07 -13.88 -10.16
C PRO A 41 9.63 -12.42 -10.00
N SER A 42 8.99 -12.11 -8.88
CA SER A 42 8.55 -10.76 -8.55
C SER A 42 9.57 -9.98 -7.72
N SER A 43 10.62 -10.64 -7.25
CA SER A 43 11.59 -10.14 -6.27
C SER A 43 10.93 -9.88 -4.91
N ILE A 44 10.04 -10.79 -4.50
CA ILE A 44 9.19 -10.65 -3.32
C ILE A 44 8.48 -9.29 -3.35
N ALA A 45 7.67 -9.10 -4.39
CA ALA A 45 6.85 -7.90 -4.53
C ALA A 45 5.94 -7.73 -3.31
N ASP A 46 5.75 -6.49 -2.89
CA ASP A 46 4.90 -6.13 -1.76
C ASP A 46 3.77 -5.21 -2.25
N GLY A 47 3.73 -3.94 -1.86
CA GLY A 47 2.73 -2.99 -2.29
C GLY A 47 2.79 -2.70 -3.79
N GLN A 48 1.62 -2.41 -4.36
CA GLN A 48 1.46 -2.06 -5.76
C GLN A 48 0.49 -0.89 -5.93
N THR A 49 0.76 -0.07 -6.94
CA THR A 49 -0.17 0.98 -7.38
C THR A 49 0.02 1.24 -8.88
N ALA A 50 -0.86 2.04 -9.48
CA ALA A 50 -0.66 2.50 -10.85
C ALA A 50 -0.14 3.94 -10.86
N ASP A 51 0.72 4.28 -11.82
CA ASP A 51 1.05 5.67 -12.12
C ASP A 51 -0.10 6.38 -12.86
N LEU A 52 0.04 7.68 -13.11
CA LEU A 52 -0.99 8.48 -13.79
C LEU A 52 -1.25 8.04 -15.24
N SER A 53 -0.35 7.25 -15.82
CA SER A 53 -0.47 6.67 -17.17
C SER A 53 -0.98 5.24 -17.16
N GLY A 54 -1.26 4.66 -15.97
CA GLY A 54 -1.73 3.29 -15.81
C GLY A 54 -0.63 2.22 -15.85
N HIS A 55 0.65 2.59 -15.78
CA HIS A 55 1.73 1.62 -15.60
C HIS A 55 1.73 1.09 -14.18
N LEU A 56 2.08 -0.18 -14.00
CA LEU A 56 2.14 -0.79 -12.67
C LEU A 56 3.45 -0.43 -11.97
N LEU A 57 3.35 0.23 -10.82
CA LEU A 57 4.45 0.45 -9.90
C LEU A 57 4.45 -0.65 -8.83
N THR A 58 5.61 -1.19 -8.52
CA THR A 58 5.77 -2.30 -7.57
C THR A 58 6.91 -2.01 -6.61
N ALA A 59 6.65 -2.11 -5.32
CA ALA A 59 7.68 -2.17 -4.29
C ALA A 59 8.23 -3.61 -4.22
N GLU A 60 9.55 -3.76 -4.37
CA GLU A 60 10.22 -5.07 -4.42
C GLU A 60 11.16 -5.23 -3.23
N THR A 61 10.79 -6.10 -2.29
CA THR A 61 11.51 -6.33 -1.03
C THR A 61 12.93 -6.84 -1.25
N THR A 62 13.09 -7.96 -1.98
CA THR A 62 14.43 -8.52 -2.25
C THR A 62 15.10 -7.89 -3.46
N GLY A 63 14.32 -7.29 -4.34
CA GLY A 63 14.81 -6.46 -5.45
C GLY A 63 15.37 -5.11 -4.99
N ARG A 64 15.07 -4.69 -3.76
CA ARG A 64 15.55 -3.44 -3.14
C ARG A 64 15.28 -2.22 -4.02
N ARG A 65 14.09 -2.18 -4.62
CA ARG A 65 13.73 -1.12 -5.56
C ARG A 65 12.23 -0.90 -5.65
N VAL A 66 11.85 0.25 -6.15
CA VAL A 66 10.55 0.45 -6.80
C VAL A 66 10.76 0.24 -8.29
N SER A 67 9.97 -0.64 -8.89
CA SER A 67 9.96 -0.89 -10.34
C SER A 67 8.70 -0.35 -10.99
N ILE A 68 8.79 -0.10 -12.30
CA ILE A 68 7.67 0.23 -13.17
C ILE A 68 7.54 -0.84 -14.27
N THR A 69 6.35 -1.42 -14.39
CA THR A 69 6.01 -2.30 -15.52
C THR A 69 5.19 -1.52 -16.52
N ARG A 70 5.71 -1.36 -17.72
CA ARG A 70 5.10 -0.64 -18.84
C ARG A 70 3.98 -1.46 -19.48
N HIS A 71 3.13 -0.84 -20.30
CA HIS A 71 2.04 -1.54 -21.02
C HIS A 71 2.53 -2.62 -21.99
N ASP A 72 3.78 -2.52 -22.46
CA ASP A 72 4.45 -3.55 -23.29
C ASP A 72 5.03 -4.71 -22.46
N GLY A 73 4.85 -4.69 -21.14
CA GLY A 73 5.38 -5.68 -20.21
C GLY A 73 6.83 -5.44 -19.77
N LYS A 74 7.52 -4.43 -20.31
CA LYS A 74 8.89 -4.11 -19.91
C LYS A 74 8.95 -3.63 -18.47
N VAL A 75 9.85 -4.22 -17.67
CA VAL A 75 10.09 -3.84 -16.28
C VAL A 75 11.36 -3.01 -16.18
N GLU A 76 11.25 -1.83 -15.58
CA GLU A 76 12.36 -0.90 -15.38
C GLU A 76 12.47 -0.52 -13.90
N THR A 77 13.67 -0.20 -13.44
CA THR A 77 13.86 0.35 -12.08
C THR A 77 13.51 1.83 -12.08
N LEU A 78 12.58 2.22 -11.23
CA LEU A 78 12.25 3.63 -10.97
C LEU A 78 13.20 4.22 -9.93
N ALA A 79 13.40 3.52 -8.82
CA ALA A 79 14.27 3.91 -7.71
C ALA A 79 14.88 2.66 -7.07
N GLY A 80 16.18 2.63 -6.79
CA GLY A 80 16.86 1.50 -6.16
C GLY A 80 17.99 1.92 -5.23
N PHE A 81 18.39 3.20 -5.25
CA PHE A 81 19.52 3.72 -4.47
C PHE A 81 19.19 5.08 -3.89
N TYR A 82 19.68 5.33 -2.69
CA TYR A 82 19.71 6.64 -2.05
C TYR A 82 21.08 6.89 -1.44
N ASP A 83 21.69 8.03 -1.73
CA ASP A 83 23.02 8.42 -1.25
C ASP A 83 24.11 7.33 -1.47
N GLY A 84 24.09 6.73 -2.66
CA GLY A 84 25.04 5.67 -3.05
C GLY A 84 24.81 4.30 -2.41
N LYS A 85 23.80 4.15 -1.54
CA LYS A 85 23.44 2.88 -0.90
C LYS A 85 22.17 2.30 -1.48
N PRO A 86 22.05 0.96 -1.59
CA PRO A 86 20.80 0.36 -2.01
C PRO A 86 19.69 0.63 -0.99
N LEU A 87 18.45 0.73 -1.45
CA LEU A 87 17.27 0.80 -0.59
C LEU A 87 17.20 -0.44 0.32
N ASN A 88 16.46 -0.36 1.42
CA ASN A 88 16.32 -1.49 2.35
C ASN A 88 15.39 -2.58 1.78
N SER A 89 14.10 -2.33 1.81
CA SER A 89 13.06 -3.22 1.30
C SER A 89 11.78 -2.43 1.08
N PRO A 90 11.66 -1.71 -0.06
CA PRO A 90 10.45 -0.96 -0.37
C PRO A 90 9.20 -1.80 -0.13
N ASN A 91 8.22 -1.22 0.60
CA ASN A 91 7.07 -1.95 1.12
C ASN A 91 5.75 -1.50 0.49
N ASP A 92 5.27 -0.28 0.74
CA ASP A 92 4.05 0.23 0.07
C ASP A 92 4.30 1.59 -0.58
N LEU A 93 3.44 1.98 -1.52
CA LEU A 93 3.65 3.17 -2.32
C LEU A 93 2.34 3.83 -2.77
N VAL A 94 2.39 5.14 -2.96
CA VAL A 94 1.29 5.96 -3.47
C VAL A 94 1.81 6.96 -4.49
N VAL A 95 0.99 7.23 -5.51
CA VAL A 95 1.27 8.26 -6.53
C VAL A 95 0.45 9.51 -6.22
N LYS A 96 1.11 10.65 -6.18
CA LYS A 96 0.49 11.96 -6.02
C LYS A 96 0.03 12.52 -7.36
N SER A 97 -0.90 13.47 -7.38
CA SER A 97 -1.44 14.08 -8.60
C SER A 97 -0.41 14.81 -9.46
N ASP A 98 0.75 15.17 -8.90
CA ASP A 98 1.91 15.73 -9.63
C ASP A 98 2.79 14.65 -10.29
N GLY A 99 2.42 13.37 -10.18
CA GLY A 99 3.18 12.24 -10.70
C GLY A 99 4.33 11.78 -9.81
N SER A 100 4.58 12.44 -8.69
CA SER A 100 5.59 11.97 -7.74
C SER A 100 5.16 10.67 -7.08
N VAL A 101 6.13 9.78 -6.82
CA VAL A 101 5.92 8.49 -6.18
C VAL A 101 6.48 8.55 -4.76
N TRP A 102 5.61 8.28 -3.79
CA TRP A 102 5.97 8.25 -2.38
C TRP A 102 5.92 6.82 -1.90
N PHE A 103 6.95 6.37 -1.19
CA PHE A 103 7.03 4.97 -0.77
C PHE A 103 7.76 4.80 0.56
N THR A 104 7.43 3.75 1.26
CA THR A 104 8.05 3.33 2.51
C THR A 104 9.18 2.33 2.25
N ASP A 105 10.27 2.43 3.03
CA ASP A 105 11.46 1.58 2.86
C ASP A 105 11.95 1.05 4.23
N PRO A 106 11.14 0.20 4.89
CA PRO A 106 11.50 -0.41 6.17
C PRO A 106 12.59 -1.46 6.02
N SER A 107 13.12 -1.93 7.14
CA SER A 107 14.13 -3.00 7.18
C SER A 107 13.56 -4.43 7.20
N TYR A 108 12.30 -4.65 6.77
CA TYR A 108 11.70 -5.99 6.75
C TYR A 108 12.54 -7.01 5.97
N GLY A 109 13.14 -6.58 4.85
CA GLY A 109 14.00 -7.45 4.06
C GLY A 109 15.18 -8.02 4.84
N SER A 110 15.82 -7.23 5.71
CA SER A 110 16.94 -7.70 6.54
C SER A 110 16.50 -8.59 7.71
N LEU A 111 15.23 -8.51 8.10
CA LEU A 111 14.67 -9.34 9.18
C LEU A 111 14.13 -10.68 8.67
N GLN A 112 13.79 -10.77 7.40
CA GLN A 112 13.11 -11.92 6.81
C GLN A 112 13.93 -12.65 5.75
N PHE A 113 14.91 -11.98 5.15
CA PHE A 113 15.76 -12.51 4.07
C PHE A 113 17.25 -12.23 4.35
N PRO A 114 18.19 -12.95 3.70
CA PRO A 114 19.63 -12.75 3.90
C PRO A 114 20.12 -11.49 3.16
N GLN A 115 19.64 -10.32 3.59
CA GLN A 115 20.08 -9.01 3.10
C GLN A 115 20.31 -8.04 4.26
N GLU A 116 21.20 -7.07 4.08
CA GLU A 116 21.52 -6.07 5.11
C GLU A 116 20.70 -4.79 4.89
N ALA A 117 20.29 -4.11 5.96
CA ALA A 117 19.75 -2.76 5.90
C ALA A 117 20.90 -1.75 5.95
N TYR A 118 21.07 -0.92 4.91
CA TYR A 118 22.14 0.07 4.81
C TYR A 118 21.69 1.49 5.12
N LEU A 119 20.37 1.71 5.15
CA LEU A 119 19.74 3.01 5.36
C LEU A 119 18.82 2.94 6.59
N PRO A 120 18.53 4.08 7.24
CA PRO A 120 17.43 4.13 8.19
C PRO A 120 16.09 3.72 7.54
N ASN A 121 15.11 3.40 8.37
CA ASN A 121 13.75 3.11 7.91
C ASN A 121 13.08 4.42 7.44
N ASN A 122 13.34 4.80 6.22
CA ASN A 122 12.89 6.05 5.63
C ASN A 122 11.59 5.89 4.84
N VAL A 123 10.91 7.01 4.68
CA VAL A 123 9.90 7.23 3.66
C VAL A 123 10.50 8.16 2.61
N TYR A 124 10.36 7.84 1.35
CA TYR A 124 10.95 8.58 0.25
C TYR A 124 9.89 9.18 -0.68
N ARG A 125 10.25 10.28 -1.33
CA ARG A 125 9.59 10.85 -2.49
C ARG A 125 10.52 10.78 -3.69
N TRP A 126 10.07 10.11 -4.75
CA TRP A 126 10.69 10.15 -6.07
C TRP A 126 10.07 11.26 -6.90
N ASP A 127 10.91 12.09 -7.47
CA ASP A 127 10.50 13.24 -8.27
C ASP A 127 10.51 12.89 -9.76
N PRO A 128 9.39 13.02 -10.51
CA PRO A 128 9.30 12.60 -11.90
C PRO A 128 10.14 13.46 -12.87
N GLU A 129 10.42 14.71 -12.51
CA GLU A 129 11.19 15.64 -13.36
C GLU A 129 12.69 15.40 -13.19
N THR A 130 13.15 15.38 -11.95
CA THR A 130 14.59 15.26 -11.62
C THR A 130 15.06 13.82 -11.51
N LYS A 131 14.12 12.86 -11.38
CA LYS A 131 14.36 11.43 -11.13
C LYS A 131 15.18 11.16 -9.87
N LYS A 132 15.11 12.07 -8.90
CA LYS A 132 15.83 11.97 -7.63
C LYS A 132 14.90 11.57 -6.48
N LEU A 133 15.49 10.88 -5.50
CA LEU A 133 14.86 10.61 -4.22
C LEU A 133 15.16 11.72 -3.22
N THR A 134 14.18 12.06 -2.41
CA THR A 134 14.33 12.85 -1.19
C THR A 134 13.70 12.10 -0.02
N VAL A 135 14.30 12.21 1.16
CA VAL A 135 13.69 11.67 2.38
C VAL A 135 12.51 12.55 2.79
N VAL A 136 11.37 11.92 3.04
CA VAL A 136 10.16 12.56 3.53
C VAL A 136 10.19 12.59 5.06
N THR A 137 10.45 11.45 5.68
CA THR A 137 10.67 11.28 7.12
C THR A 137 11.47 10.02 7.39
N GLY A 138 12.21 9.99 8.50
CA GLY A 138 12.94 8.84 9.04
C GLY A 138 12.58 8.55 10.50
N ASP A 139 11.48 9.14 11.00
CA ASP A 139 11.12 9.10 12.42
C ASP A 139 10.20 7.93 12.80
N LEU A 140 9.90 7.02 11.83
CA LEU A 140 9.05 5.85 12.04
C LEU A 140 9.90 4.60 12.27
N GLN A 141 9.40 3.69 13.11
CA GLN A 141 10.13 2.44 13.40
C GLN A 141 10.09 1.46 12.25
N MET A 142 8.88 1.16 11.72
CA MET A 142 8.65 0.25 10.60
C MET A 142 7.56 0.83 9.69
N PRO A 143 7.91 1.85 8.87
CA PRO A 143 6.94 2.47 7.96
C PRO A 143 6.40 1.42 6.98
N ASN A 144 5.07 1.35 6.86
CA ASN A 144 4.35 0.35 6.08
C ASN A 144 3.38 1.05 5.11
N GLY A 145 2.08 0.82 5.20
CA GLY A 145 1.09 1.44 4.33
C GLY A 145 1.18 2.96 4.26
N ILE A 146 0.96 3.54 3.09
CA ILE A 146 1.06 4.97 2.82
C ILE A 146 -0.08 5.44 1.91
N ALA A 147 -0.72 6.55 2.25
CA ALA A 147 -1.80 7.12 1.44
C ALA A 147 -1.99 8.62 1.69
N PHE A 148 -2.43 9.35 0.66
CA PHE A 148 -2.84 10.75 0.79
C PHE A 148 -4.33 10.90 1.10
N SER A 149 -4.69 11.99 1.80
CA SER A 149 -6.08 12.46 1.84
C SER A 149 -6.57 12.82 0.42
N PRO A 150 -7.90 12.83 0.18
CA PRO A 150 -8.42 13.15 -1.16
C PRO A 150 -8.01 14.51 -1.71
N ASP A 151 -7.70 15.48 -0.83
CA ASP A 151 -7.19 16.82 -1.19
C ASP A 151 -5.66 16.92 -1.20
N GLU A 152 -4.98 15.80 -0.93
CA GLU A 152 -3.51 15.66 -0.86
C GLU A 152 -2.82 16.59 0.13
N LYS A 153 -3.55 17.15 1.10
CA LYS A 153 -2.99 18.02 2.14
C LYS A 153 -2.49 17.26 3.37
N THR A 154 -2.92 16.00 3.51
CA THR A 154 -2.48 15.12 4.59
C THR A 154 -1.90 13.85 3.99
N LEU A 155 -0.72 13.46 4.46
CA LEU A 155 -0.14 12.16 4.20
C LEU A 155 -0.34 11.28 5.44
N TYR A 156 -0.90 10.11 5.25
CA TYR A 156 -1.01 9.07 6.26
C TYR A 156 0.07 8.02 6.04
N ILE A 157 0.77 7.66 7.11
CA ILE A 157 1.78 6.61 7.09
C ILE A 157 1.53 5.68 8.28
N ILE A 158 1.51 4.41 8.02
CA ILE A 158 1.44 3.37 9.04
C ILE A 158 2.83 3.13 9.62
N ASP A 159 2.92 3.02 10.94
CA ASP A 159 4.07 2.46 11.64
C ASP A 159 3.66 1.13 12.26
N SER A 160 4.15 0.04 11.70
CA SER A 160 3.91 -1.33 12.15
C SER A 160 5.07 -1.85 13.00
N GLY A 161 5.69 -0.99 13.80
CA GLY A 161 6.81 -1.36 14.69
C GLY A 161 6.51 -2.54 15.61
N ALA A 162 5.23 -2.78 15.92
CA ALA A 162 4.79 -3.94 16.69
C ALA A 162 5.10 -5.28 16.03
N ILE A 163 5.24 -5.32 14.70
CA ILE A 163 5.65 -6.52 13.95
C ILE A 163 6.95 -6.23 13.21
N GLN A 164 7.99 -7.00 13.45
CA GLN A 164 9.30 -6.78 12.86
C GLN A 164 9.79 -8.01 12.08
N ALA A 165 9.32 -9.18 12.44
CA ALA A 165 9.61 -10.44 11.74
C ALA A 165 8.40 -11.39 11.88
N PRO A 166 8.28 -12.43 11.05
CA PRO A 166 7.21 -13.40 11.16
C PRO A 166 7.06 -13.94 12.58
N ARG A 167 5.81 -13.98 13.08
CA ARG A 167 5.45 -14.48 14.43
C ARG A 167 6.05 -13.68 15.60
N THR A 168 6.52 -12.46 15.38
CA THR A 168 6.89 -11.54 16.44
C THR A 168 5.78 -10.53 16.66
N TYR A 169 5.54 -10.15 17.93
CA TYR A 169 4.63 -9.07 18.27
C TYR A 169 5.13 -8.37 19.53
N TYR A 170 5.41 -7.07 19.40
CA TYR A 170 5.91 -6.22 20.47
C TYR A 170 4.82 -5.25 20.89
N TYR A 171 4.20 -5.49 22.05
CA TYR A 171 3.06 -4.70 22.56
C TYR A 171 3.43 -3.25 22.90
N ASP A 172 4.71 -2.98 23.14
CA ASP A 172 5.28 -1.67 23.45
C ASP A 172 5.76 -0.89 22.22
N LYS A 173 5.61 -1.47 21.04
CA LYS A 173 6.01 -0.85 19.77
C LYS A 173 4.80 -0.28 19.02
N PRO A 174 5.02 0.68 18.10
CA PRO A 174 3.94 1.28 17.33
C PRO A 174 3.10 0.27 16.56
N HIS A 175 1.79 0.43 16.63
CA HIS A 175 0.78 -0.16 15.75
C HIS A 175 -0.22 0.95 15.37
N THR A 176 0.32 2.00 14.77
CA THR A 176 -0.28 3.33 14.71
C THR A 176 -0.30 3.83 13.27
N ILE A 177 -1.34 4.55 12.92
CA ILE A 177 -1.41 5.39 11.73
C ILE A 177 -1.03 6.81 12.15
N TYR A 178 0.00 7.37 11.55
CA TYR A 178 0.39 8.77 11.72
C TYR A 178 -0.13 9.62 10.58
N ALA A 179 -0.47 10.86 10.88
CA ALA A 179 -0.82 11.88 9.90
C ALA A 179 0.25 12.97 9.88
N PHE A 180 0.55 13.46 8.69
CA PHE A 180 1.51 14.54 8.43
C PHE A 180 0.84 15.61 7.56
N ASP A 181 1.15 16.88 7.80
CA ASP A 181 0.74 17.95 6.90
C ASP A 181 1.67 18.03 5.71
N VAL A 182 1.12 18.02 4.50
CA VAL A 182 1.88 18.17 3.26
C VAL A 182 2.12 19.66 3.01
N SER A 183 3.37 20.01 2.68
CA SER A 183 3.76 21.39 2.36
C SER A 183 2.99 21.95 1.16
N ALA A 184 2.89 23.26 1.05
CA ALA A 184 2.16 23.94 -0.03
C ALA A 184 2.72 23.61 -1.43
N ASP A 185 4.02 23.34 -1.53
CA ASP A 185 4.67 22.90 -2.78
C ASP A 185 4.52 21.39 -3.05
N GLY A 186 3.91 20.66 -2.12
CA GLY A 186 3.65 19.23 -2.24
C GLY A 186 4.88 18.33 -2.18
N LYS A 187 6.02 18.82 -1.66
CA LYS A 187 7.31 18.09 -1.74
C LYS A 187 7.84 17.58 -0.41
N SER A 188 7.31 18.06 0.70
CA SER A 188 7.73 17.71 2.06
C SER A 188 6.54 17.57 3.00
N VAL A 189 6.80 17.07 4.20
CA VAL A 189 5.80 16.94 5.25
C VAL A 189 6.28 17.54 6.56
N SER A 190 5.34 17.85 7.44
CA SER A 190 5.58 18.38 8.78
C SER A 190 4.47 17.94 9.72
N ASN A 191 4.56 18.35 11.00
CA ASN A 191 3.50 18.18 11.98
C ASN A 191 3.03 16.72 12.11
N GLN A 192 3.98 15.80 12.34
CA GLN A 192 3.65 14.40 12.66
C GLN A 192 2.75 14.32 13.88
N ARG A 193 1.66 13.58 13.78
CA ARG A 193 0.73 13.33 14.88
C ARG A 193 0.10 11.95 14.78
N GLU A 194 -0.19 11.33 15.90
CA GLU A 194 -0.99 10.13 15.95
C GLU A 194 -2.38 10.41 15.38
N PHE A 195 -2.79 9.60 14.42
CA PHE A 195 -4.12 9.68 13.83
C PHE A 195 -5.04 8.61 14.42
N ALA A 196 -4.57 7.36 14.45
CA ALA A 196 -5.34 6.24 15.02
C ALA A 196 -4.42 5.09 15.40
N VAL A 197 -4.80 4.38 16.45
CA VAL A 197 -4.21 3.10 16.85
C VAL A 197 -5.08 1.96 16.34
N VAL A 198 -4.46 0.94 15.73
CA VAL A 198 -5.15 -0.25 15.23
C VAL A 198 -5.04 -1.38 16.24
N SER A 199 -6.19 -1.83 16.75
CA SER A 199 -6.28 -2.92 17.73
C SER A 199 -7.59 -3.71 17.53
N PRO A 200 -7.56 -5.05 17.53
CA PRO A 200 -6.39 -5.91 17.79
C PRO A 200 -5.41 -5.96 16.62
N GLY A 201 -4.15 -6.28 16.96
CA GLY A 201 -3.07 -6.50 16.01
C GLY A 201 -2.34 -5.21 15.63
N PHE A 202 -1.99 -5.08 14.38
CA PHE A 202 -1.22 -3.98 13.82
C PHE A 202 -1.81 -3.61 12.44
N PRO A 203 -1.67 -2.35 12.03
CA PRO A 203 -2.02 -1.92 10.69
C PRO A 203 -0.97 -2.41 9.68
N ASP A 204 -1.40 -2.66 8.43
CA ASP A 204 -0.54 -3.07 7.33
C ASP A 204 -0.72 -2.12 6.14
N GLY A 205 -1.46 -2.48 5.11
CA GLY A 205 -1.85 -1.56 4.04
C GLY A 205 -3.07 -0.72 4.38
N MET A 206 -3.24 0.40 3.69
CA MET A 206 -4.42 1.27 3.84
C MET A 206 -4.81 1.96 2.54
N ARG A 207 -6.09 2.34 2.42
CA ARG A 207 -6.62 3.22 1.37
C ARG A 207 -7.67 4.16 1.96
N LEU A 208 -7.96 5.25 1.25
CA LEU A 208 -8.98 6.21 1.66
C LEU A 208 -10.17 6.19 0.70
N ASP A 209 -11.35 6.52 1.24
CA ASP A 209 -12.50 6.84 0.40
C ASP A 209 -12.55 8.34 0.05
N ALA A 210 -13.45 8.71 -0.86
CA ALA A 210 -13.64 10.10 -1.31
C ALA A 210 -14.10 11.06 -0.20
N LYS A 211 -14.57 10.53 0.95
CA LYS A 211 -14.94 11.32 2.13
C LYS A 211 -13.77 11.49 3.10
N GLY A 212 -12.60 10.91 2.80
CA GLY A 212 -11.42 10.93 3.63
C GLY A 212 -11.46 9.91 4.79
N ASN A 213 -12.37 8.94 4.77
CA ASN A 213 -12.28 7.84 5.74
C ASN A 213 -11.12 6.92 5.37
N VAL A 214 -10.35 6.53 6.39
CA VAL A 214 -9.19 5.64 6.26
C VAL A 214 -9.63 4.21 6.51
N TYR A 215 -9.41 3.35 5.54
CA TYR A 215 -9.61 1.90 5.61
C TYR A 215 -8.24 1.26 5.80
N SER A 216 -7.99 0.67 6.94
CA SER A 216 -6.71 0.04 7.30
C SER A 216 -6.86 -1.45 7.51
N GLY A 217 -5.94 -2.22 6.96
CA GLY A 217 -5.77 -3.63 7.30
C GLY A 217 -5.52 -3.78 8.81
N ALA A 218 -6.03 -4.87 9.37
CA ALA A 218 -5.89 -5.23 10.78
C ALA A 218 -5.94 -6.76 10.94
N LEU A 219 -5.70 -7.25 12.16
CA LEU A 219 -5.71 -8.68 12.45
C LEU A 219 -7.08 -9.34 12.21
N ASP A 220 -8.17 -8.60 12.44
CA ASP A 220 -9.56 -9.07 12.36
C ASP A 220 -10.31 -8.56 11.10
N GLY A 221 -9.58 -8.05 10.10
CA GLY A 221 -10.14 -7.56 8.84
C GLY A 221 -9.75 -6.11 8.53
N ILE A 222 -10.73 -5.24 8.28
CA ILE A 222 -10.51 -3.82 7.99
C ILE A 222 -11.09 -2.97 9.11
N HIS A 223 -10.31 -2.03 9.61
CA HIS A 223 -10.78 -0.96 10.47
C HIS A 223 -11.02 0.31 9.67
N VAL A 224 -12.18 0.96 9.87
CA VAL A 224 -12.56 2.18 9.16
C VAL A 224 -12.57 3.36 10.13
N PHE A 225 -11.71 4.34 9.89
CA PHE A 225 -11.60 5.55 10.70
C PHE A 225 -12.12 6.75 9.91
N ASN A 226 -12.86 7.65 10.57
CA ASN A 226 -13.25 8.91 9.94
C ASN A 226 -12.05 9.88 9.86
N PRO A 227 -12.17 11.03 9.16
CA PRO A 227 -11.06 12.01 9.04
C PRO A 227 -10.53 12.59 10.36
N LYS A 228 -11.21 12.33 11.48
CA LYS A 228 -10.77 12.72 12.83
C LYS A 228 -10.07 11.58 13.59
N GLY A 229 -9.79 10.45 12.94
CA GLY A 229 -9.14 9.28 13.57
C GLY A 229 -10.08 8.44 14.45
N LYS A 230 -11.39 8.73 14.48
CA LYS A 230 -12.35 7.93 15.24
C LYS A 230 -12.72 6.67 14.44
N LEU A 231 -12.61 5.49 15.07
CA LEU A 231 -13.12 4.24 14.52
C LEU A 231 -14.66 4.33 14.35
N ILE A 232 -15.15 4.14 13.13
CA ILE A 232 -16.56 4.24 12.77
C ILE A 232 -17.17 2.91 12.31
N GLY A 233 -16.33 1.91 12.03
CA GLY A 233 -16.78 0.59 11.61
C GLY A 233 -15.64 -0.38 11.37
N LYS A 234 -16.01 -1.65 11.21
CA LYS A 234 -15.11 -2.74 10.81
C LYS A 234 -15.76 -3.59 9.74
N ILE A 235 -14.93 -4.07 8.80
CA ILE A 235 -15.28 -5.17 7.90
C ILE A 235 -14.54 -6.38 8.43
N GLN A 236 -15.26 -7.25 9.14
CA GLN A 236 -14.67 -8.43 9.76
C GLN A 236 -14.34 -9.49 8.72
N LEU A 237 -13.13 -10.02 8.80
CA LEU A 237 -12.63 -11.12 7.98
C LEU A 237 -12.05 -12.22 8.89
N PRO A 238 -12.03 -13.47 8.43
CA PRO A 238 -11.56 -14.59 9.26
C PRO A 238 -10.04 -14.56 9.50
N LYS A 239 -9.30 -13.77 8.73
CA LYS A 239 -7.83 -13.67 8.80
C LYS A 239 -7.38 -12.22 8.65
N GLN A 240 -6.13 -11.98 9.04
CA GLN A 240 -5.45 -10.68 8.90
C GLN A 240 -5.53 -10.17 7.46
N THR A 241 -5.79 -8.87 7.34
CA THR A 241 -5.70 -8.15 6.07
C THR A 241 -4.34 -7.51 5.91
N ALA A 242 -3.67 -7.84 4.80
CA ALA A 242 -2.40 -7.24 4.43
C ALA A 242 -2.59 -5.91 3.69
N ASN A 243 -3.33 -5.91 2.60
CA ASN A 243 -3.55 -4.69 1.80
C ASN A 243 -4.92 -4.68 1.13
N LEU A 244 -5.32 -3.54 0.59
CA LEU A 244 -6.63 -3.33 0.01
C LEU A 244 -6.59 -2.26 -1.07
N THR A 245 -7.55 -2.27 -1.97
CA THR A 245 -7.69 -1.22 -2.98
C THR A 245 -9.13 -1.03 -3.40
N PHE A 246 -9.50 0.20 -3.73
CA PHE A 246 -10.76 0.50 -4.37
C PHE A 246 -10.66 0.26 -5.88
N GLY A 247 -11.75 -0.19 -6.48
CA GLY A 247 -11.84 -0.43 -7.92
C GLY A 247 -13.26 -0.71 -8.38
N GLY A 248 -13.39 -1.45 -9.50
CA GLY A 248 -14.66 -1.62 -10.19
C GLY A 248 -14.98 -0.41 -11.07
N ARG A 249 -16.08 -0.51 -11.85
CA ARG A 249 -16.48 0.53 -12.80
C ARG A 249 -16.72 1.88 -12.12
N ASP A 250 -17.36 1.86 -10.96
CA ASP A 250 -17.77 3.06 -10.22
C ASP A 250 -16.80 3.37 -9.07
N ASN A 251 -15.63 2.71 -9.01
CA ASN A 251 -14.64 2.83 -7.95
C ASN A 251 -15.21 2.64 -6.53
N ASN A 252 -16.23 1.80 -6.38
CA ASN A 252 -16.93 1.55 -5.11
C ASN A 252 -16.86 0.09 -4.64
N ILE A 253 -16.01 -0.70 -5.27
CA ILE A 253 -15.68 -2.05 -4.83
C ILE A 253 -14.36 -1.99 -4.07
N LEU A 254 -14.37 -2.46 -2.83
CA LEU A 254 -13.15 -2.66 -2.06
C LEU A 254 -12.67 -4.09 -2.26
N PHE A 255 -11.49 -4.24 -2.85
CA PHE A 255 -10.76 -5.49 -2.97
C PHE A 255 -9.79 -5.60 -1.81
N ILE A 256 -9.70 -6.78 -1.19
CA ILE A 256 -8.99 -6.98 0.07
C ILE A 256 -8.15 -8.24 -0.03
N CYS A 257 -6.84 -8.10 0.17
CA CYS A 257 -5.92 -9.22 0.34
C CYS A 257 -5.85 -9.61 1.82
N SER A 258 -6.39 -10.76 2.17
CA SER A 258 -6.44 -11.27 3.54
C SER A 258 -5.78 -12.65 3.58
N SER A 259 -4.53 -12.69 4.05
CA SER A 259 -3.69 -13.89 4.10
C SER A 259 -3.65 -14.65 2.76
N ASP A 260 -4.37 -15.76 2.66
CA ASP A 260 -4.41 -16.65 1.50
C ASP A 260 -5.62 -16.42 0.59
N SER A 261 -6.34 -15.32 0.78
CA SER A 261 -7.61 -15.08 0.10
C SER A 261 -7.75 -13.64 -0.37
N VAL A 262 -8.35 -13.46 -1.54
CA VAL A 262 -8.78 -12.16 -2.05
C VAL A 262 -10.29 -12.04 -1.87
N TRP A 263 -10.74 -10.95 -1.26
CA TRP A 263 -12.14 -10.64 -1.00
C TRP A 263 -12.57 -9.40 -1.77
N ALA A 264 -13.86 -9.27 -2.01
CA ALA A 264 -14.43 -8.06 -2.60
C ALA A 264 -15.76 -7.71 -1.93
N ILE A 265 -15.99 -6.43 -1.66
CA ILE A 265 -17.25 -5.91 -1.11
C ILE A 265 -17.63 -4.59 -1.79
N LYS A 266 -18.89 -4.43 -2.12
CA LYS A 266 -19.43 -3.16 -2.61
C LYS A 266 -19.73 -2.23 -1.43
N LEU A 267 -19.26 -1.00 -1.52
CA LEU A 267 -19.46 0.04 -0.52
C LEU A 267 -20.39 1.14 -1.04
N ASN A 268 -21.03 1.87 -0.11
CA ASN A 268 -21.83 3.06 -0.39
C ASN A 268 -20.98 4.34 -0.46
N THR A 269 -19.70 4.18 -0.83
CA THR A 269 -18.74 5.25 -1.03
C THR A 269 -17.81 4.84 -2.16
N THR A 270 -17.03 5.77 -2.69
CA THR A 270 -16.02 5.52 -3.72
C THR A 270 -14.64 5.73 -3.15
N GLY A 271 -13.64 5.07 -3.70
CA GLY A 271 -12.24 5.31 -3.34
C GLY A 271 -11.82 6.75 -3.65
N ALA A 272 -10.90 7.29 -2.85
CA ALA A 272 -10.23 8.55 -3.15
C ALA A 272 -9.46 8.44 -4.47
N LYS A 273 -9.39 9.55 -5.23
CA LYS A 273 -8.51 9.67 -6.40
C LYS A 273 -7.08 10.02 -5.91
N PRO A 274 -6.02 9.77 -6.70
CA PRO A 274 -6.07 9.57 -8.15
C PRO A 274 -6.16 8.08 -8.52
N VAL A 275 -7.26 7.68 -9.14
CA VAL A 275 -7.26 6.49 -9.99
C VAL A 275 -6.92 7.01 -11.38
N PRO A 276 -5.91 6.46 -12.09
CA PRO A 276 -5.66 6.81 -13.47
C PRO A 276 -6.96 6.65 -14.26
N GLN A 277 -7.44 7.72 -14.85
CA GLN A 277 -8.54 7.65 -15.81
C GLN A 277 -7.91 7.17 -17.11
N ILE A 278 -7.85 5.86 -17.30
CA ILE A 278 -7.57 5.32 -18.63
C ILE A 278 -8.83 5.63 -19.45
N ASP A 279 -8.75 6.65 -20.30
CA ASP A 279 -9.79 6.91 -21.29
C ASP A 279 -10.00 5.62 -22.08
N ARG A 280 -11.23 5.13 -22.08
CA ARG A 280 -11.65 3.89 -22.74
C ARG A 280 -12.07 4.17 -24.16
#